data_cace2d04f639e028a69270a7169540fd
#
_entry.id   cace2d04f639e028a69270a7169540fd
#
_cell.length_a   1.000
_cell.length_b   1.000
_cell.length_c   1.000
_cell.angle_alpha   90.00
_cell.angle_beta   90.00
_cell.angle_gamma   90.00
#
_symmetry.space_group_name_H-M   'P 1'
#
loop_
_entity.id
_entity.type
_entity.pdbx_description
1 polymer ?
#
loop_
_entity_poly.entity_id
_entity_poly.type
_entity_poly.pdbx_seq_one_letter_code
_entity_poly.pdbx_strand_id
1 'polypeptide(L)'
;MRRITEEASLYDDLEQKPVAELLRDINREDHRVADAVEQALPQITRLTEAIVERMKQGGRLFYIGAGTSGRLGVLDASELPPTYGTDPRLVVGLIAGGDTALRHAVEHAEDDECQGWNDMVGQGIARGDTVIGIAASGTTPYVVGAMREARRHGVVTGCITSNPGTPLEAESDYPVVTIVGPEFVTGSSRMKSGTAQKMVLNMVSTTVMIRLGRVKGNKMVDMELTNEKLIDRAVRMVMDHDHLSYDAAKQELMRKSLDAIMRKPEAME
;
A
#
# COMPACT_ATOMS: atom_id res chain seq x y z
N MET A 1 -3.08 13.26 -24.19
CA MET A 1 -2.40 12.54 -23.10
C MET A 1 -1.91 11.20 -23.66
N ARG A 2 -0.62 10.89 -23.50
CA ARG A 2 -0.04 9.59 -23.88
C ARG A 2 -0.39 8.56 -22.80
N ARG A 3 -1.03 7.46 -23.18
CA ARG A 3 -1.37 6.35 -22.26
C ARG A 3 -0.39 5.21 -22.45
N ILE A 4 0.71 5.21 -21.72
CA ILE A 4 1.77 4.21 -21.81
C ILE A 4 1.25 2.81 -21.50
N THR A 5 0.31 2.69 -20.55
CA THR A 5 -0.32 1.41 -20.19
C THR A 5 -1.17 0.79 -21.30
N GLU A 6 -1.56 1.58 -22.31
CA GLU A 6 -2.35 1.13 -23.48
C GLU A 6 -1.49 0.97 -24.73
N GLU A 7 -0.19 1.28 -24.66
CA GLU A 7 0.72 1.06 -25.77
C GLU A 7 0.85 -0.43 -26.09
N ALA A 8 1.08 -0.74 -27.37
CA ALA A 8 1.25 -2.12 -27.79
C ALA A 8 2.42 -2.80 -27.04
N SER A 9 2.22 -4.07 -26.70
CA SER A 9 3.26 -4.89 -26.11
C SER A 9 4.55 -4.89 -26.98
N LEU A 10 5.67 -5.10 -26.33
CA LEU A 10 6.96 -5.31 -27.02
C LEU A 10 7.13 -6.76 -27.55
N TYR A 11 6.11 -7.59 -27.36
CA TYR A 11 6.10 -9.00 -27.67
C TYR A 11 4.89 -9.33 -28.55
N ASP A 12 5.11 -10.12 -29.58
CA ASP A 12 4.07 -10.59 -30.52
C ASP A 12 3.94 -12.12 -30.46
N ASP A 13 2.88 -12.65 -31.06
CA ASP A 13 2.61 -14.09 -31.25
C ASP A 13 2.68 -14.89 -29.94
N LEU A 14 2.19 -14.30 -28.84
CA LEU A 14 2.28 -14.86 -27.49
C LEU A 14 1.67 -16.26 -27.40
N GLU A 15 0.56 -16.49 -28.08
CA GLU A 15 -0.15 -17.77 -28.10
C GLU A 15 0.63 -18.90 -28.78
N GLN A 16 1.65 -18.57 -29.57
CA GLN A 16 2.51 -19.54 -30.26
C GLN A 16 3.78 -19.85 -29.47
N LYS A 17 4.11 -19.08 -28.43
CA LYS A 17 5.33 -19.22 -27.66
C LYS A 17 5.28 -20.39 -26.69
N PRO A 18 6.38 -21.15 -26.53
CA PRO A 18 6.50 -22.15 -25.48
C PRO A 18 6.36 -21.50 -24.07
N VAL A 19 5.79 -22.23 -23.12
CA VAL A 19 5.60 -21.76 -21.73
C VAL A 19 6.90 -21.22 -21.13
N ALA A 20 8.02 -21.92 -21.35
CA ALA A 20 9.32 -21.48 -20.81
C ALA A 20 9.80 -20.12 -21.38
N GLU A 21 9.43 -19.79 -22.61
CA GLU A 21 9.73 -18.50 -23.23
C GLU A 21 8.83 -17.40 -22.64
N LEU A 22 7.51 -17.66 -22.56
CA LEU A 22 6.56 -16.73 -21.95
C LEU A 22 6.98 -16.35 -20.54
N LEU A 23 7.31 -17.34 -19.70
CA LEU A 23 7.74 -17.08 -18.32
C LEU A 23 9.04 -16.27 -18.24
N ARG A 24 10.01 -16.54 -19.13
CA ARG A 24 11.26 -15.81 -19.20
C ARG A 24 11.04 -14.35 -19.62
N ASP A 25 10.17 -14.14 -20.61
CA ASP A 25 9.86 -12.81 -21.13
C ASP A 25 9.07 -11.99 -20.11
N ILE A 26 8.08 -12.58 -19.43
CA ILE A 26 7.37 -11.93 -18.31
C ILE A 26 8.37 -11.53 -17.21
N ASN A 27 9.22 -12.46 -16.77
CA ASN A 27 10.22 -12.17 -15.73
C ASN A 27 11.18 -11.05 -16.14
N ARG A 28 11.57 -10.96 -17.42
CA ARG A 28 12.40 -9.88 -17.95
C ARG A 28 11.69 -8.53 -17.84
N GLU A 29 10.39 -8.48 -18.13
CA GLU A 29 9.60 -7.26 -17.96
C GLU A 29 9.43 -6.89 -16.48
N ASP A 30 9.26 -7.87 -15.60
CA ASP A 30 9.11 -7.63 -14.14
C ASP A 30 10.37 -7.02 -13.52
N HIS A 31 11.57 -7.32 -14.01
CA HIS A 31 12.80 -6.67 -13.56
C HIS A 31 12.78 -5.16 -13.75
N ARG A 32 12.13 -4.64 -14.79
CA ARG A 32 12.01 -3.20 -15.05
C ARG A 32 11.13 -2.46 -14.06
N VAL A 33 10.30 -3.17 -13.31
CA VAL A 33 9.38 -2.56 -12.34
C VAL A 33 10.15 -1.93 -11.19
N ALA A 34 11.17 -2.62 -10.68
CA ALA A 34 12.01 -2.11 -9.60
C ALA A 34 12.74 -0.82 -10.02
N ASP A 35 13.27 -0.78 -11.23
CA ASP A 35 13.95 0.41 -11.78
C ASP A 35 12.98 1.60 -11.93
N ALA A 36 11.74 1.34 -12.38
CA ALA A 36 10.71 2.37 -12.49
C ALA A 36 10.30 2.93 -11.13
N VAL A 37 10.21 2.09 -10.12
CA VAL A 37 9.92 2.50 -8.73
C VAL A 37 11.10 3.27 -8.13
N GLU A 38 12.35 2.86 -8.40
CA GLU A 38 13.56 3.58 -7.97
C GLU A 38 13.55 5.03 -8.49
N GLN A 39 13.22 5.24 -9.77
CA GLN A 39 13.11 6.58 -10.34
C GLN A 39 12.01 7.43 -9.69
N ALA A 40 10.98 6.81 -9.14
CA ALA A 40 9.91 7.50 -8.42
C ALA A 40 10.22 7.76 -6.93
N LEU A 41 11.33 7.29 -6.37
CA LEU A 41 11.68 7.46 -4.94
C LEU A 41 11.57 8.90 -4.44
N PRO A 42 12.00 9.95 -5.17
CA PRO A 42 11.82 11.33 -4.69
C PRO A 42 10.34 11.73 -4.52
N GLN A 43 9.44 11.21 -5.36
CA GLN A 43 7.99 11.44 -5.25
C GLN A 43 7.41 10.64 -4.08
N ILE A 44 7.79 9.36 -3.94
CA ILE A 44 7.39 8.48 -2.84
C ILE A 44 7.82 9.08 -1.50
N THR A 45 9.04 9.62 -1.41
CA THR A 45 9.55 10.26 -0.20
C THR A 45 8.66 11.43 0.23
N ARG A 46 8.37 12.38 -0.67
CA ARG A 46 7.53 13.55 -0.35
C ARG A 46 6.12 13.14 0.11
N LEU A 47 5.51 12.18 -0.58
CA LEU A 47 4.20 11.64 -0.19
C LEU A 47 4.26 11.00 1.20
N THR A 48 5.26 10.15 1.45
CA THR A 48 5.41 9.45 2.73
C THR A 48 5.65 10.40 3.89
N GLU A 49 6.47 11.43 3.70
CA GLU A 49 6.72 12.48 4.71
C GLU A 49 5.44 13.23 5.08
N ALA A 50 4.64 13.62 4.08
CA ALA A 50 3.36 14.28 4.32
C ALA A 50 2.38 13.38 5.11
N ILE A 51 2.31 12.08 4.79
CA ILE A 51 1.49 11.10 5.51
C ILE A 51 1.96 10.97 6.96
N VAL A 52 3.26 10.79 7.18
CA VAL A 52 3.85 10.66 8.53
C VAL A 52 3.52 11.88 9.39
N GLU A 53 3.62 13.07 8.84
CA GLU A 53 3.29 14.30 9.57
C GLU A 53 1.82 14.34 9.98
N ARG A 54 0.90 14.03 9.07
CA ARG A 54 -0.54 13.99 9.35
C ARG A 54 -0.90 12.92 10.38
N MET A 55 -0.38 11.72 10.24
CA MET A 55 -0.67 10.62 11.15
C MET A 55 -0.10 10.87 12.56
N LYS A 56 1.05 11.53 12.70
CA LYS A 56 1.56 11.99 14.01
C LYS A 56 0.65 12.99 14.70
N GLN A 57 -0.14 13.74 13.94
CA GLN A 57 -1.13 14.68 14.44
C GLN A 57 -2.52 14.06 14.68
N GLY A 58 -2.63 12.73 14.56
CA GLY A 58 -3.86 11.97 14.77
C GLY A 58 -4.71 11.76 13.52
N GLY A 59 -4.22 12.13 12.34
CA GLY A 59 -4.86 11.82 11.05
C GLY A 59 -4.73 10.35 10.67
N ARG A 60 -5.52 9.93 9.69
CA ARG A 60 -5.58 8.58 9.14
C ARG A 60 -5.12 8.56 7.68
N LEU A 61 -4.84 7.37 7.18
CA LEU A 61 -4.52 7.13 5.77
C LEU A 61 -5.67 6.37 5.09
N PHE A 62 -6.08 6.86 3.91
CA PHE A 62 -7.04 6.20 3.05
C PHE A 62 -6.38 5.76 1.75
N TYR A 63 -6.67 4.55 1.31
CA TYR A 63 -6.39 4.07 -0.03
C TYR A 63 -7.71 3.97 -0.79
N ILE A 64 -7.75 4.44 -2.02
CA ILE A 64 -8.93 4.33 -2.88
C ILE A 64 -8.53 3.92 -4.29
N GLY A 65 -9.19 2.89 -4.82
CA GLY A 65 -8.89 2.36 -6.15
C GLY A 65 -10.02 1.53 -6.73
N ALA A 66 -9.85 1.08 -7.96
CA ALA A 66 -10.76 0.14 -8.62
C ALA A 66 -9.99 -1.10 -9.08
N GLY A 67 -10.69 -2.22 -9.27
CA GLY A 67 -10.11 -3.47 -9.77
C GLY A 67 -8.85 -3.89 -9.00
N THR A 68 -7.74 -4.16 -9.70
CA THR A 68 -6.46 -4.55 -9.11
C THR A 68 -5.93 -3.51 -8.14
N SER A 69 -6.00 -2.22 -8.51
CA SER A 69 -5.51 -1.11 -7.68
C SER A 69 -6.24 -1.01 -6.35
N GLY A 70 -7.58 -1.15 -6.36
CA GLY A 70 -8.38 -1.17 -5.14
C GLY A 70 -8.07 -2.39 -4.25
N ARG A 71 -7.92 -3.57 -4.87
CA ARG A 71 -7.52 -4.80 -4.13
C ARG A 71 -6.18 -4.65 -3.44
N LEU A 72 -5.20 -4.03 -4.10
CA LEU A 72 -3.88 -3.80 -3.51
C LEU A 72 -3.93 -2.83 -2.34
N GLY A 73 -4.74 -1.77 -2.42
CA GLY A 73 -4.96 -0.84 -1.32
C GLY A 73 -5.61 -1.52 -0.11
N VAL A 74 -6.66 -2.34 -0.34
CA VAL A 74 -7.29 -3.12 0.73
C VAL A 74 -6.33 -4.15 1.31
N LEU A 75 -5.56 -4.85 0.49
CA LEU A 75 -4.55 -5.81 0.94
C LEU A 75 -3.54 -5.14 1.87
N ASP A 76 -2.92 -4.04 1.46
CA ASP A 76 -1.91 -3.35 2.26
C ASP A 76 -2.50 -2.85 3.59
N ALA A 77 -3.69 -2.23 3.57
CA ALA A 77 -4.38 -1.77 4.77
C ALA A 77 -4.70 -2.93 5.75
N SER A 78 -5.14 -4.07 5.25
CA SER A 78 -5.53 -5.24 6.06
C SER A 78 -4.37 -5.92 6.78
N GLU A 79 -3.15 -5.77 6.27
CA GLU A 79 -1.94 -6.37 6.87
C GLU A 79 -1.36 -5.55 8.03
N LEU A 80 -1.75 -4.28 8.19
CA LEU A 80 -1.17 -3.41 9.22
C LEU A 80 -1.61 -3.75 10.65
N PRO A 81 -2.89 -4.07 10.94
CA PRO A 81 -3.30 -4.45 12.28
C PRO A 81 -2.55 -5.68 12.82
N PRO A 82 -2.48 -6.82 12.14
CA PRO A 82 -1.78 -7.99 12.67
C PRO A 82 -0.27 -7.79 12.73
N THR A 83 0.31 -6.94 11.85
CA THR A 83 1.75 -6.71 11.78
C THR A 83 2.24 -5.70 12.81
N TYR A 84 1.50 -4.61 13.00
CA TYR A 84 1.93 -3.45 13.80
C TYR A 84 0.99 -3.12 14.97
N GLY A 85 -0.03 -3.94 15.25
CA GLY A 85 -0.98 -3.71 16.33
C GLY A 85 -1.74 -2.39 16.20
N THR A 86 -2.04 -1.98 14.97
CA THR A 86 -2.75 -0.72 14.72
C THR A 86 -4.26 -0.92 14.78
N ASP A 87 -4.99 0.13 15.16
CA ASP A 87 -6.44 0.15 14.96
C ASP A 87 -6.74 -0.04 13.45
N PRO A 88 -7.64 -0.97 13.07
CA PRO A 88 -8.01 -1.18 11.66
C PRO A 88 -8.53 0.08 10.95
N ARG A 89 -8.99 1.08 11.72
CA ARG A 89 -9.46 2.36 11.19
C ARG A 89 -8.34 3.35 10.88
N LEU A 90 -7.08 3.05 11.29
CA LEU A 90 -5.94 3.94 11.10
C LEU A 90 -5.53 4.03 9.62
N VAL A 91 -5.61 2.90 8.91
CA VAL A 91 -5.39 2.84 7.45
C VAL A 91 -6.58 2.10 6.83
N VAL A 92 -7.31 2.78 5.96
CA VAL A 92 -8.57 2.30 5.38
C VAL A 92 -8.39 2.07 3.88
N GLY A 93 -8.64 0.86 3.40
CA GLY A 93 -8.65 0.53 1.98
C GLY A 93 -10.08 0.54 1.41
N LEU A 94 -10.30 1.28 0.33
CA LEU A 94 -11.59 1.37 -0.37
C LEU A 94 -11.45 0.90 -1.82
N ILE A 95 -12.45 0.18 -2.29
CA ILE A 95 -12.50 -0.34 -3.65
C ILE A 95 -13.85 -0.04 -4.29
N ALA A 96 -13.85 0.40 -5.54
CA ALA A 96 -15.08 0.57 -6.32
C ALA A 96 -15.89 -0.73 -6.34
N GLY A 97 -17.17 -0.65 -5.95
CA GLY A 97 -18.05 -1.81 -5.78
C GLY A 97 -17.97 -2.50 -4.42
N GLY A 98 -17.19 -1.95 -3.46
CA GLY A 98 -17.10 -2.43 -2.08
C GLY A 98 -16.53 -3.83 -1.94
N ASP A 99 -16.80 -4.51 -0.82
CA ASP A 99 -16.24 -5.83 -0.49
C ASP A 99 -16.54 -6.91 -1.53
N THR A 100 -17.65 -6.82 -2.23
CA THR A 100 -17.99 -7.74 -3.33
C THR A 100 -16.91 -7.69 -4.42
N ALA A 101 -16.40 -6.49 -4.73
CA ALA A 101 -15.39 -6.28 -5.76
C ALA A 101 -14.00 -6.86 -5.43
N LEU A 102 -13.75 -7.25 -4.18
CA LEU A 102 -12.52 -7.97 -3.80
C LEU A 102 -12.43 -9.34 -4.47
N ARG A 103 -13.56 -10.02 -4.66
CA ARG A 103 -13.64 -11.38 -5.19
C ARG A 103 -14.28 -11.46 -6.59
N HIS A 104 -15.24 -10.59 -6.87
CA HIS A 104 -16.03 -10.61 -8.10
C HIS A 104 -16.01 -9.22 -8.74
N ALA A 105 -15.92 -9.14 -10.07
CA ALA A 105 -16.05 -7.87 -10.77
C ALA A 105 -17.47 -7.29 -10.53
N VAL A 106 -17.52 -6.00 -10.20
CA VAL A 106 -18.78 -5.24 -10.14
C VAL A 106 -18.75 -4.27 -11.31
N GLU A 107 -19.58 -4.57 -12.31
CA GLU A 107 -19.64 -3.80 -13.54
C GLU A 107 -20.03 -2.33 -13.26
N HIS A 108 -19.41 -1.41 -14.01
CA HIS A 108 -19.64 0.03 -13.94
C HIS A 108 -19.34 0.72 -12.59
N ALA A 109 -18.90 -0.01 -11.57
CA ALA A 109 -18.59 0.60 -10.27
C ALA A 109 -17.43 1.62 -10.34
N GLU A 110 -16.51 1.46 -11.27
CA GLU A 110 -15.39 2.38 -11.47
C GLU A 110 -15.74 3.65 -12.27
N ASP A 111 -16.93 3.67 -12.92
CA ASP A 111 -17.39 4.78 -13.75
C ASP A 111 -18.10 5.88 -12.95
N ASP A 112 -18.50 5.62 -11.70
CA ASP A 112 -19.21 6.58 -10.84
C ASP A 112 -18.24 7.56 -10.17
N GLU A 113 -18.18 8.80 -10.65
CA GLU A 113 -17.32 9.87 -10.12
C GLU A 113 -17.67 10.30 -8.68
N CYS A 114 -18.90 10.08 -8.22
CA CYS A 114 -19.37 10.54 -6.92
C CYS A 114 -19.16 9.48 -5.82
N GLN A 115 -19.24 8.21 -6.19
CA GLN A 115 -19.30 7.13 -5.22
C GLN A 115 -18.02 7.03 -4.38
N GLY A 116 -16.85 7.30 -4.96
CA GLY A 116 -15.58 7.23 -4.22
C GLY A 116 -15.50 8.22 -3.05
N TRP A 117 -16.02 9.43 -3.23
CA TRP A 117 -16.13 10.39 -2.13
C TRP A 117 -17.17 9.95 -1.08
N ASN A 118 -18.32 9.44 -1.51
CA ASN A 118 -19.35 8.93 -0.61
C ASN A 118 -18.82 7.79 0.26
N ASP A 119 -18.03 6.88 -0.31
CA ASP A 119 -17.41 5.77 0.42
C ASP A 119 -16.42 6.28 1.49
N MET A 120 -15.62 7.29 1.18
CA MET A 120 -14.71 7.92 2.16
C MET A 120 -15.49 8.65 3.26
N VAL A 121 -16.57 9.36 2.92
CA VAL A 121 -17.45 10.02 3.89
C VAL A 121 -18.11 8.99 4.82
N GLY A 122 -18.53 7.84 4.28
CA GLY A 122 -19.05 6.71 5.05
C GLY A 122 -18.04 6.17 6.08
N GLN A 123 -16.74 6.31 5.83
CA GLN A 123 -15.65 5.99 6.76
C GLN A 123 -15.23 7.20 7.62
N GLY A 124 -15.94 8.30 7.53
CA GLY A 124 -15.71 9.50 8.34
C GLY A 124 -14.40 10.22 8.01
N ILE A 125 -14.01 10.30 6.73
CA ILE A 125 -12.82 11.08 6.31
C ILE A 125 -12.90 12.53 6.77
N ALA A 126 -11.80 13.10 7.21
CA ALA A 126 -11.71 14.44 7.74
C ALA A 126 -10.46 15.20 7.25
N ARG A 127 -10.44 16.51 7.42
CA ARG A 127 -9.35 17.39 6.96
C ARG A 127 -7.95 17.00 7.47
N GLY A 128 -7.86 16.32 8.62
CA GLY A 128 -6.59 15.83 9.18
C GLY A 128 -6.04 14.58 8.48
N ASP A 129 -6.87 13.89 7.71
CA ASP A 129 -6.54 12.65 7.04
C ASP A 129 -5.75 12.88 5.73
N THR A 130 -5.20 11.79 5.20
CA THR A 130 -4.55 11.75 3.87
C THR A 130 -5.21 10.65 3.04
N VAL A 131 -5.36 10.87 1.74
CA VAL A 131 -5.86 9.85 0.80
C VAL A 131 -4.87 9.63 -0.34
N ILE A 132 -4.66 8.36 -0.70
CA ILE A 132 -3.91 7.94 -1.90
C ILE A 132 -4.88 7.33 -2.89
N GLY A 133 -5.06 8.00 -4.03
CA GLY A 133 -5.78 7.47 -5.19
C GLY A 133 -4.88 6.54 -6.01
N ILE A 134 -5.33 5.32 -6.27
CA ILE A 134 -4.56 4.29 -6.95
C ILE A 134 -5.25 3.92 -8.26
N ALA A 135 -4.64 4.30 -9.40
CA ALA A 135 -5.14 3.93 -10.72
C ALA A 135 -3.98 3.90 -11.73
N ALA A 136 -3.71 2.76 -12.33
CA ALA A 136 -2.64 2.61 -13.32
C ALA A 136 -2.84 3.55 -14.51
N SER A 137 -4.07 3.67 -15.03
CA SER A 137 -4.43 4.59 -16.10
C SER A 137 -4.35 6.07 -15.70
N GLY A 138 -4.57 6.37 -14.41
CA GLY A 138 -4.72 7.72 -13.89
C GLY A 138 -6.00 8.43 -14.34
N THR A 139 -7.00 7.70 -14.86
CA THR A 139 -8.24 8.26 -15.43
C THR A 139 -9.52 7.66 -14.87
N THR A 140 -9.46 6.69 -13.97
CA THR A 140 -10.61 6.00 -13.37
C THR A 140 -11.56 7.00 -12.69
N PRO A 141 -12.81 7.16 -13.14
CA PRO A 141 -13.72 8.20 -12.66
C PRO A 141 -13.94 8.15 -11.14
N TYR A 142 -14.21 6.96 -10.59
CA TYR A 142 -14.37 6.73 -9.16
C TYR A 142 -13.21 7.31 -8.34
N VAL A 143 -11.97 7.12 -8.80
CA VAL A 143 -10.77 7.59 -8.08
C VAL A 143 -10.58 9.08 -8.29
N VAL A 144 -10.65 9.57 -9.54
CA VAL A 144 -10.45 10.99 -9.87
C VAL A 144 -11.47 11.88 -9.17
N GLY A 145 -12.76 11.48 -9.20
CA GLY A 145 -13.82 12.20 -8.52
C GLY A 145 -13.60 12.28 -7.01
N ALA A 146 -13.25 11.15 -6.40
CA ALA A 146 -12.92 11.07 -4.97
C ALA A 146 -11.76 12.01 -4.58
N MET A 147 -10.68 12.03 -5.36
CA MET A 147 -9.53 12.89 -5.11
C MET A 147 -9.85 14.38 -5.26
N ARG A 148 -10.66 14.72 -6.27
CA ARG A 148 -11.14 16.09 -6.47
C ARG A 148 -11.92 16.61 -5.27
N GLU A 149 -12.85 15.79 -4.77
CA GLU A 149 -13.66 16.15 -3.59
C GLU A 149 -12.81 16.19 -2.31
N ALA A 150 -11.91 15.23 -2.11
CA ALA A 150 -10.99 15.24 -0.98
C ALA A 150 -10.19 16.54 -0.89
N ARG A 151 -9.63 16.97 -2.02
CA ARG A 151 -8.88 18.22 -2.12
C ARG A 151 -9.74 19.45 -1.82
N ARG A 152 -10.99 19.50 -2.31
CA ARG A 152 -11.95 20.58 -2.00
C ARG A 152 -12.27 20.68 -0.51
N HIS A 153 -12.26 19.56 0.19
CA HIS A 153 -12.49 19.49 1.63
C HIS A 153 -11.22 19.64 2.47
N GLY A 154 -10.06 19.92 1.84
CA GLY A 154 -8.79 20.17 2.52
C GLY A 154 -8.14 18.92 3.10
N VAL A 155 -8.49 17.73 2.59
CA VAL A 155 -7.77 16.47 2.82
C VAL A 155 -6.51 16.48 1.96
N VAL A 156 -5.38 16.03 2.51
CA VAL A 156 -4.13 15.90 1.76
C VAL A 156 -4.26 14.74 0.77
N THR A 157 -3.89 14.99 -0.50
CA THR A 157 -4.07 14.03 -1.58
C THR A 157 -2.73 13.56 -2.15
N GLY A 158 -2.59 12.25 -2.33
CA GLY A 158 -1.51 11.62 -3.10
C GLY A 158 -2.07 10.69 -4.16
N CYS A 159 -1.28 10.29 -5.14
CA CYS A 159 -1.70 9.24 -6.06
C CYS A 159 -0.57 8.31 -6.47
N ILE A 160 -0.95 7.13 -6.98
CA ILE A 160 -0.05 6.19 -7.64
C ILE A 160 -0.64 5.88 -9.02
N THR A 161 0.09 6.27 -10.08
CA THR A 161 -0.29 6.03 -11.46
C THR A 161 0.90 5.58 -12.30
N SER A 162 0.65 4.94 -13.45
CA SER A 162 1.72 4.52 -14.38
C SER A 162 1.75 5.37 -15.67
N ASN A 163 0.95 6.44 -15.72
CA ASN A 163 0.91 7.39 -16.83
C ASN A 163 1.12 8.81 -16.32
N PRO A 164 2.00 9.61 -16.96
CA PRO A 164 2.19 11.02 -16.62
C PRO A 164 1.09 11.91 -17.22
N GLY A 165 0.88 13.07 -16.62
CA GLY A 165 -0.05 14.11 -17.12
C GLY A 165 -1.53 13.69 -17.03
N THR A 166 -1.89 12.87 -16.05
CA THR A 166 -3.25 12.33 -15.90
C THR A 166 -4.15 13.24 -15.05
N PRO A 167 -5.49 13.13 -15.20
CA PRO A 167 -6.41 13.79 -14.30
C PRO A 167 -6.16 13.46 -12.82
N LEU A 168 -5.81 12.21 -12.51
CA LEU A 168 -5.50 11.79 -11.15
C LEU A 168 -4.26 12.51 -10.59
N GLU A 169 -3.23 12.68 -11.42
CA GLU A 169 -2.02 13.45 -11.04
C GLU A 169 -2.37 14.92 -10.77
N ALA A 170 -3.23 15.52 -11.59
CA ALA A 170 -3.66 16.92 -11.44
C ALA A 170 -4.47 17.17 -10.15
N GLU A 171 -5.19 16.18 -9.65
CA GLU A 171 -6.00 16.24 -8.41
C GLU A 171 -5.17 15.81 -7.18
N SER A 172 -3.85 15.63 -7.30
CA SER A 172 -2.99 15.14 -6.22
C SER A 172 -1.95 16.19 -5.81
N ASP A 173 -1.83 16.47 -4.50
CA ASP A 173 -0.77 17.34 -3.94
C ASP A 173 0.60 16.66 -4.01
N TYR A 174 0.62 15.32 -3.87
CA TYR A 174 1.82 14.49 -3.85
C TYR A 174 1.69 13.31 -4.83
N PRO A 175 1.80 13.55 -6.15
CA PRO A 175 1.69 12.48 -7.13
C PRO A 175 2.94 11.59 -7.15
N VAL A 176 2.72 10.27 -7.34
CA VAL A 176 3.73 9.26 -7.62
C VAL A 176 3.43 8.63 -8.98
N VAL A 177 4.36 8.78 -9.92
CA VAL A 177 4.23 8.27 -11.29
C VAL A 177 5.31 7.21 -11.53
N THR A 178 4.89 5.93 -11.65
CA THR A 178 5.78 4.81 -11.92
C THR A 178 5.68 4.39 -13.39
N ILE A 179 6.63 4.82 -14.23
CA ILE A 179 6.59 4.56 -15.67
C ILE A 179 7.20 3.18 -15.96
N VAL A 180 6.35 2.15 -15.95
CA VAL A 180 6.75 0.75 -16.16
C VAL A 180 6.81 0.32 -17.64
N GLY A 181 6.47 1.22 -18.57
CA GLY A 181 6.35 0.91 -19.99
C GLY A 181 5.09 0.12 -20.35
N PRO A 182 4.95 -0.29 -21.62
CA PRO A 182 3.84 -1.14 -22.07
C PRO A 182 3.80 -2.47 -21.32
N GLU A 183 2.61 -2.99 -21.07
CA GLU A 183 2.46 -4.27 -20.40
C GLU A 183 2.84 -5.45 -21.31
N PHE A 184 3.21 -6.59 -20.74
CA PHE A 184 3.54 -7.81 -21.49
C PHE A 184 2.36 -8.30 -22.33
N VAL A 185 1.15 -8.23 -21.80
CA VAL A 185 -0.10 -8.33 -22.57
C VAL A 185 -0.69 -6.94 -22.67
N THR A 186 -0.82 -6.41 -23.87
CA THR A 186 -1.30 -5.03 -24.13
C THR A 186 -2.50 -4.66 -23.26
N GLY A 187 -2.42 -3.56 -22.52
CA GLY A 187 -3.48 -3.04 -21.66
C GLY A 187 -3.69 -3.79 -20.33
N SER A 188 -2.95 -4.90 -20.08
CA SER A 188 -3.14 -5.70 -18.87
C SER A 188 -2.43 -5.11 -17.65
N SER A 189 -2.90 -3.96 -17.18
CA SER A 189 -2.28 -3.16 -16.09
C SER A 189 -2.24 -3.86 -14.71
N ARG A 190 -2.86 -5.05 -14.57
CA ARG A 190 -2.69 -5.89 -13.38
C ARG A 190 -1.28 -6.46 -13.24
N MET A 191 -0.46 -6.42 -14.29
CA MET A 191 0.90 -6.98 -14.34
C MET A 191 1.94 -5.98 -13.79
N LYS A 192 2.75 -5.33 -14.63
CA LYS A 192 3.83 -4.42 -14.19
C LYS A 192 3.30 -3.24 -13.37
N SER A 193 2.23 -2.60 -13.83
CA SER A 193 1.63 -1.48 -13.11
C SER A 193 1.12 -1.89 -11.73
N GLY A 194 0.45 -3.05 -11.63
CA GLY A 194 0.01 -3.62 -10.34
C GLY A 194 1.20 -3.94 -9.43
N THR A 195 2.28 -4.53 -9.97
CA THR A 195 3.51 -4.83 -9.22
C THR A 195 4.15 -3.55 -8.68
N ALA A 196 4.26 -2.49 -9.51
CA ALA A 196 4.76 -1.18 -9.08
C ALA A 196 3.92 -0.57 -7.97
N GLN A 197 2.59 -0.60 -8.10
CA GLN A 197 1.66 -0.13 -7.07
C GLN A 197 1.89 -0.86 -5.74
N LYS A 198 2.00 -2.19 -5.76
CA LYS A 198 2.26 -3.00 -4.57
C LYS A 198 3.59 -2.62 -3.92
N MET A 199 4.65 -2.40 -4.69
CA MET A 199 5.95 -1.96 -4.17
C MET A 199 5.85 -0.59 -3.50
N VAL A 200 5.19 0.39 -4.13
CA VAL A 200 5.01 1.73 -3.58
C VAL A 200 4.19 1.68 -2.28
N LEU A 201 3.06 0.96 -2.26
CA LEU A 201 2.23 0.80 -1.06
C LEU A 201 3.04 0.23 0.10
N ASN A 202 3.80 -0.84 -0.12
CA ASN A 202 4.64 -1.43 0.91
C ASN A 202 5.72 -0.46 1.44
N MET A 203 6.34 0.33 0.54
CA MET A 203 7.32 1.34 0.94
C MET A 203 6.68 2.43 1.80
N VAL A 204 5.51 2.91 1.41
CA VAL A 204 4.78 3.96 2.13
C VAL A 204 4.34 3.44 3.49
N SER A 205 3.54 2.37 3.54
CA SER A 205 2.95 1.86 4.79
C SER A 205 4.03 1.43 5.79
N THR A 206 5.03 0.66 5.35
CA THR A 206 6.12 0.22 6.22
C THR A 206 6.90 1.41 6.78
N THR A 207 7.26 2.39 5.93
CA THR A 207 8.00 3.58 6.38
C THR A 207 7.17 4.40 7.36
N VAL A 208 5.88 4.58 7.10
CA VAL A 208 4.95 5.26 8.01
C VAL A 208 4.94 4.55 9.37
N MET A 209 4.77 3.23 9.42
CA MET A 209 4.75 2.47 10.68
C MET A 209 6.07 2.57 11.44
N ILE A 210 7.21 2.53 10.75
CA ILE A 210 8.53 2.79 11.35
C ILE A 210 8.57 4.19 11.98
N ARG A 211 8.13 5.21 11.25
CA ARG A 211 8.15 6.62 11.72
C ARG A 211 7.13 6.91 12.83
N LEU A 212 6.11 6.08 12.99
CA LEU A 212 5.16 6.09 14.10
C LEU A 212 5.64 5.27 15.30
N GLY A 213 6.86 4.69 15.23
CA GLY A 213 7.49 3.99 16.36
C GLY A 213 7.01 2.55 16.55
N ARG A 214 6.42 1.92 15.52
CA ARG A 214 5.95 0.53 15.57
C ARG A 214 7.07 -0.50 15.33
N VAL A 215 8.27 -0.02 15.06
CA VAL A 215 9.47 -0.85 14.83
C VAL A 215 10.60 -0.33 15.70
N LYS A 216 11.33 -1.24 16.37
CA LYS A 216 12.57 -0.95 17.09
C LYS A 216 13.70 -1.78 16.47
N GLY A 217 14.83 -1.14 16.11
CA GLY A 217 15.86 -1.77 15.29
C GLY A 217 15.24 -2.22 13.94
N ASN A 218 15.12 -3.52 13.75
CA ASN A 218 14.46 -4.14 12.60
C ASN A 218 13.31 -5.07 13.00
N LYS A 219 12.80 -4.95 14.25
CA LYS A 219 11.78 -5.83 14.82
C LYS A 219 10.46 -5.07 15.06
N MET A 220 9.33 -5.65 14.66
CA MET A 220 8.01 -5.14 14.97
C MET A 220 7.72 -5.37 16.46
N VAL A 221 7.42 -4.31 17.21
CA VAL A 221 7.26 -4.40 18.68
C VAL A 221 5.82 -4.44 19.15
N ASP A 222 4.87 -4.07 18.29
CA ASP A 222 3.44 -3.99 18.62
C ASP A 222 2.60 -5.07 17.92
N MET A 223 3.23 -6.14 17.38
CA MET A 223 2.50 -7.18 16.66
C MET A 223 1.46 -7.86 17.56
N GLU A 224 0.29 -8.16 17.00
CA GLU A 224 -0.73 -8.93 17.71
C GLU A 224 -0.35 -10.41 17.77
N LEU A 225 -0.39 -10.99 18.97
CA LEU A 225 -0.03 -12.38 19.24
C LEU A 225 -1.21 -13.34 18.97
N THR A 226 -1.76 -13.29 17.77
CA THR A 226 -3.01 -13.98 17.41
C THR A 226 -2.82 -15.44 16.96
N ASN A 227 -1.57 -15.87 16.75
CA ASN A 227 -1.26 -17.24 16.33
C ASN A 227 0.10 -17.70 16.85
N GLU A 228 0.34 -19.03 16.82
CA GLU A 228 1.57 -19.63 17.35
C GLU A 228 2.85 -19.08 16.69
N LYS A 229 2.82 -18.79 15.39
CA LYS A 229 3.98 -18.21 14.68
C LYS A 229 4.34 -16.83 15.21
N LEU A 230 3.36 -15.99 15.49
CA LEU A 230 3.58 -14.64 16.04
C LEU A 230 4.01 -14.71 17.50
N ILE A 231 3.46 -15.64 18.28
CA ILE A 231 3.88 -15.90 19.66
C ILE A 231 5.34 -16.38 19.68
N ASP A 232 5.72 -17.38 18.88
CA ASP A 232 7.11 -17.87 18.82
C ASP A 232 8.08 -16.76 18.40
N ARG A 233 7.71 -15.94 17.42
CA ARG A 233 8.50 -14.77 17.02
C ARG A 233 8.71 -13.79 18.18
N ALA A 234 7.66 -13.46 18.91
CA ALA A 234 7.73 -12.55 20.05
C ALA A 234 8.59 -13.14 21.18
N VAL A 235 8.45 -14.43 21.48
CA VAL A 235 9.30 -15.12 22.48
C VAL A 235 10.78 -15.03 22.10
N ARG A 236 11.13 -15.31 20.84
CA ARG A 236 12.53 -15.20 20.36
C ARG A 236 13.05 -13.77 20.45
N MET A 237 12.21 -12.76 20.17
CA MET A 237 12.60 -11.36 20.33
C MET A 237 12.91 -11.02 21.79
N VAL A 238 12.12 -11.53 22.75
CA VAL A 238 12.36 -11.34 24.18
C VAL A 238 13.61 -12.11 24.64
N MET A 239 13.82 -13.33 24.13
CA MET A 239 15.06 -14.10 24.40
C MET A 239 16.31 -13.29 24.01
N ASP A 240 16.31 -12.74 22.79
CA ASP A 240 17.44 -11.96 22.29
C ASP A 240 17.63 -10.64 23.07
N HIS A 241 16.54 -10.01 23.49
CA HIS A 241 16.57 -8.70 24.16
C HIS A 241 17.00 -8.79 25.62
N ASP A 242 16.47 -9.78 26.36
CA ASP A 242 16.67 -9.92 27.81
C ASP A 242 17.62 -11.11 28.17
N HIS A 243 18.25 -11.74 27.16
CA HIS A 243 19.15 -12.91 27.32
C HIS A 243 18.52 -14.07 28.09
N LEU A 244 17.24 -14.35 27.87
CA LEU A 244 16.46 -15.35 28.58
C LEU A 244 16.39 -16.68 27.81
N SER A 245 16.12 -17.78 28.54
CA SER A 245 15.68 -19.03 27.93
C SER A 245 14.30 -18.88 27.30
N TYR A 246 13.93 -19.77 26.37
CA TYR A 246 12.63 -19.75 25.69
C TYR A 246 11.46 -19.73 26.69
N ASP A 247 11.52 -20.61 27.72
CA ASP A 247 10.44 -20.71 28.71
C ASP A 247 10.35 -19.46 29.60
N ALA A 248 11.47 -18.90 30.00
CA ALA A 248 11.53 -17.66 30.75
C ALA A 248 11.02 -16.47 29.95
N ALA A 249 11.41 -16.35 28.69
CA ALA A 249 10.95 -15.32 27.75
C ALA A 249 9.42 -15.43 27.50
N LYS A 250 8.92 -16.65 27.34
CA LYS A 250 7.49 -16.92 27.20
C LYS A 250 6.69 -16.52 28.44
N GLN A 251 7.20 -16.81 29.63
CA GLN A 251 6.57 -16.38 30.89
C GLN A 251 6.57 -14.85 31.02
N GLU A 252 7.66 -14.18 30.67
CA GLU A 252 7.73 -12.72 30.72
C GLU A 252 6.75 -12.08 29.74
N LEU A 253 6.62 -12.62 28.53
CA LEU A 253 5.67 -12.18 27.51
C LEU A 253 4.20 -12.36 27.94
N MET A 254 3.88 -13.35 28.78
CA MET A 254 2.55 -13.53 29.36
C MET A 254 2.24 -12.51 30.46
N ARG A 255 3.26 -11.89 31.07
CA ARG A 255 3.10 -10.89 32.13
C ARG A 255 3.09 -9.47 31.63
N LYS A 256 3.78 -9.20 30.50
CA LYS A 256 3.95 -7.87 29.91
C LYS A 256 3.74 -7.94 28.40
N SER A 257 3.25 -6.84 27.81
CA SER A 257 3.18 -6.75 26.36
C SER A 257 4.59 -6.77 25.75
N LEU A 258 4.70 -7.24 24.50
CA LEU A 258 5.96 -7.25 23.76
C LEU A 258 6.55 -5.83 23.67
N ASP A 259 5.73 -4.83 23.37
CA ASP A 259 6.14 -3.43 23.34
C ASP A 259 6.76 -2.97 24.67
N ALA A 260 6.12 -3.27 25.80
CA ALA A 260 6.63 -2.90 27.12
C ALA A 260 7.98 -3.55 27.45
N ILE A 261 8.27 -4.75 26.92
CA ILE A 261 9.56 -5.41 27.07
C ILE A 261 10.58 -4.76 26.14
N MET A 262 10.26 -4.65 24.85
CA MET A 262 11.20 -4.21 23.81
C MET A 262 11.60 -2.72 23.91
N ARG A 263 10.82 -1.88 24.59
CA ARG A 263 11.17 -0.46 24.81
C ARG A 263 12.08 -0.22 26.03
N LYS A 264 12.32 -1.22 26.85
CA LYS A 264 13.33 -1.12 27.90
C LYS A 264 14.75 -1.08 27.30
N PRO A 265 15.75 -0.51 28.00
CA PRO A 265 17.14 -0.76 27.68
C PRO A 265 17.41 -2.26 27.70
N GLU A 266 18.26 -2.74 26.78
CA GLU A 266 18.76 -4.12 26.83
C GLU A 266 19.42 -4.37 28.19
N ALA A 267 19.22 -5.57 28.76
CA ALA A 267 19.92 -5.97 29.97
C ALA A 267 21.42 -5.91 29.69
N MET A 268 22.14 -5.06 30.42
CA MET A 268 23.61 -5.03 30.35
C MET A 268 24.15 -6.32 30.99
N GLU A 269 25.03 -7.04 30.28
CA GLU A 269 25.77 -8.16 30.81
C GLU A 269 26.60 -7.78 32.04
#